data_78f9816317292d4c2db7795115b4bf9e
#
_entry.id   78f9816317292d4c2db7795115b4bf9e
#
_cell.length_a   1.000
_cell.length_b   1.000
_cell.length_c   1.000
_cell.angle_alpha   90.00
_cell.angle_beta   90.00
_cell.angle_gamma   90.00
#
_symmetry.space_group_name_H-M   'P 1'
#
loop_
_entity.id
_entity.type
_entity.pdbx_description
1 polymer ?
#
loop_
_entity_poly.entity_id
_entity_poly.type
_entity_poly.pdbx_seq_one_letter_code
_entity_poly.pdbx_strand_id
1 'polypeptide(L)'
;LQWLFAPWIGKVGRRWLMGISYFITNGLLVGLLLELGHMMFRVVAFWMVILLFVMYAALATFILYLLLRRFMARQPLSRSLRLFAPLFVAGLLGFGMYNAYTPVVRHQTVFINKKMDKPLRIGVASDLHLGILFGARQLDKLTDIMKQEQVDMVLLPGDLMDDTVDAYLKENMKPHLQKLTAPMGVYATLGNHDWFRDQKRIKHELEAAGLTVLANQVLEVNGVLLVGRSDDLDRKRPSAEQLLEGQNTQLPVLLMDHRPTSIEAHARLPIDVQVSGHVHNGQVAPANLI
;
A
#
# COMPACT_ATOMS: atom_id res chain seq x y z
N LEU A 1 -17.70 -2.42 -24.07
CA LEU A 1 -18.10 -1.03 -24.41
C LEU A 1 -19.01 -0.98 -25.63
N GLN A 2 -18.61 -1.51 -26.78
CA GLN A 2 -19.43 -1.46 -28.02
C GLN A 2 -20.84 -2.01 -27.85
N TRP A 3 -21.00 -3.15 -27.21
CA TRP A 3 -22.30 -3.74 -26.93
C TRP A 3 -23.13 -2.88 -25.97
N LEU A 4 -22.51 -2.28 -24.98
CA LEU A 4 -23.17 -1.42 -24.00
C LEU A 4 -23.83 -0.21 -24.69
N PHE A 5 -23.07 0.49 -25.54
CA PHE A 5 -23.53 1.69 -26.21
C PHE A 5 -24.27 1.45 -27.54
N ALA A 6 -24.35 0.20 -27.99
CA ALA A 6 -24.96 -0.16 -29.27
C ALA A 6 -26.38 0.38 -29.52
N PRO A 7 -27.27 0.60 -28.50
CA PRO A 7 -28.59 1.20 -28.75
C PRO A 7 -28.56 2.68 -29.07
N TRP A 8 -27.52 3.39 -28.59
CA TRP A 8 -27.45 4.86 -28.68
C TRP A 8 -26.49 5.36 -29.77
N ILE A 9 -25.55 4.50 -30.21
CA ILE A 9 -24.56 4.86 -31.22
C ILE A 9 -24.60 3.89 -32.40
N GLY A 10 -24.62 4.44 -33.63
CA GLY A 10 -24.55 3.66 -34.86
C GLY A 10 -23.21 2.96 -35.08
N LYS A 11 -23.08 2.24 -36.21
CA LYS A 11 -21.82 1.51 -36.55
C LYS A 11 -20.60 2.44 -36.58
N VAL A 12 -20.75 3.67 -37.05
CA VAL A 12 -19.67 4.67 -37.12
C VAL A 12 -19.26 5.12 -35.73
N GLY A 13 -20.23 5.46 -34.86
CA GLY A 13 -19.94 5.86 -33.48
C GLY A 13 -19.22 4.77 -32.68
N ARG A 14 -19.54 3.49 -32.91
CA ARG A 14 -18.84 2.36 -32.28
C ARG A 14 -17.38 2.24 -32.71
N ARG A 15 -17.09 2.52 -34.00
CA ARG A 15 -15.70 2.57 -34.53
C ARG A 15 -14.92 3.71 -33.86
N TRP A 16 -15.54 4.88 -33.77
CA TRP A 16 -14.95 6.03 -33.09
C TRP A 16 -14.69 5.74 -31.60
N LEU A 17 -15.62 5.14 -30.88
CA LEU A 17 -15.44 4.76 -29.49
C LEU A 17 -14.23 3.83 -29.29
N MET A 18 -14.06 2.84 -30.20
CA MET A 18 -12.87 1.98 -30.16
C MET A 18 -11.59 2.74 -30.47
N GLY A 19 -11.60 3.56 -31.54
CA GLY A 19 -10.44 4.37 -31.91
C GLY A 19 -10.00 5.27 -30.77
N ILE A 20 -10.92 5.99 -30.15
CA ILE A 20 -10.65 6.87 -29.02
C ILE A 20 -10.09 6.08 -27.82
N SER A 21 -10.74 4.95 -27.45
CA SER A 21 -10.25 4.10 -26.35
C SER A 21 -8.84 3.57 -26.62
N TYR A 22 -8.56 3.15 -27.85
CA TYR A 22 -7.24 2.71 -28.28
C TYR A 22 -6.20 3.84 -28.18
N PHE A 23 -6.53 5.02 -28.70
CA PHE A 23 -5.63 6.19 -28.64
C PHE A 23 -5.35 6.63 -27.21
N ILE A 24 -6.38 6.70 -26.36
CA ILE A 24 -6.19 7.04 -24.94
C ILE A 24 -5.26 6.03 -24.29
N THR A 25 -5.53 4.72 -24.43
CA THR A 25 -4.73 3.69 -23.78
C THR A 25 -3.28 3.73 -24.23
N ASN A 26 -3.03 3.80 -25.55
CA ASN A 26 -1.67 3.83 -26.06
C ASN A 26 -0.96 5.16 -25.81
N GLY A 27 -1.68 6.29 -25.89
CA GLY A 27 -1.14 7.60 -25.56
C GLY A 27 -0.70 7.71 -24.09
N LEU A 28 -1.49 7.15 -23.17
CA LEU A 28 -1.13 7.08 -21.75
C LEU A 28 0.09 6.19 -21.52
N LEU A 29 0.18 5.02 -22.18
CA LEU A 29 1.34 4.14 -22.09
C LEU A 29 2.61 4.80 -22.65
N VAL A 30 2.50 5.48 -23.79
CA VAL A 30 3.62 6.27 -24.34
C VAL A 30 4.03 7.38 -23.40
N GLY A 31 3.07 8.10 -22.80
CA GLY A 31 3.34 9.14 -21.82
C GLY A 31 4.06 8.59 -20.57
N LEU A 32 3.72 7.38 -20.14
CA LEU A 32 4.42 6.69 -19.05
C LEU A 32 5.86 6.34 -19.46
N LEU A 33 6.06 5.76 -20.66
CA LEU A 33 7.38 5.40 -21.16
C LEU A 33 8.30 6.61 -21.40
N LEU A 34 7.72 7.77 -21.71
CA LEU A 34 8.44 9.03 -21.89
C LEU A 34 8.64 9.79 -20.55
N GLU A 35 8.26 9.19 -19.44
CA GLU A 35 8.38 9.78 -18.09
C GLU A 35 7.81 11.20 -17.98
N LEU A 36 6.63 11.45 -18.57
CA LEU A 36 5.99 12.77 -18.58
C LEU A 36 5.49 13.25 -17.20
N GLY A 37 6.09 12.73 -16.13
CA GLY A 37 5.92 13.16 -14.75
C GLY A 37 4.88 12.38 -13.95
N HIS A 38 4.84 12.66 -12.65
CA HIS A 38 4.02 11.92 -11.67
C HIS A 38 2.51 11.94 -11.96
N MET A 39 1.99 13.04 -12.52
CA MET A 39 0.58 13.12 -12.90
C MET A 39 0.22 12.13 -14.00
N MET A 40 1.14 11.93 -14.96
CA MET A 40 0.93 10.94 -16.02
C MET A 40 0.84 9.53 -15.44
N PHE A 41 1.74 9.15 -14.55
CA PHE A 41 1.70 7.85 -13.86
C PHE A 41 0.34 7.61 -13.18
N ARG A 42 -0.19 8.60 -12.46
CA ARG A 42 -1.49 8.48 -11.77
C ARG A 42 -2.65 8.33 -12.73
N VAL A 43 -2.66 9.11 -13.81
CA VAL A 43 -3.70 8.99 -14.84
C VAL A 43 -3.65 7.60 -15.47
N VAL A 44 -2.45 7.07 -15.75
CA VAL A 44 -2.27 5.71 -16.27
C VAL A 44 -2.76 4.67 -15.27
N ALA A 45 -2.34 4.77 -14.02
CA ALA A 45 -2.74 3.82 -12.97
C ALA A 45 -4.28 3.81 -12.80
N PHE A 46 -4.91 4.98 -12.72
CA PHE A 46 -6.36 5.09 -12.63
C PHE A 46 -7.07 4.51 -13.88
N TRP A 47 -6.54 4.78 -15.06
CA TRP A 47 -7.06 4.22 -16.31
C TRP A 47 -6.96 2.69 -16.34
N MET A 48 -5.85 2.13 -15.89
CA MET A 48 -5.67 0.67 -15.79
C MET A 48 -6.66 0.02 -14.82
N VAL A 49 -6.94 0.66 -13.68
CA VAL A 49 -7.98 0.21 -12.73
C VAL A 49 -9.37 0.24 -13.39
N ILE A 50 -9.71 1.30 -14.14
CA ILE A 50 -10.97 1.36 -14.89
C ILE A 50 -11.06 0.21 -15.90
N LEU A 51 -10.00 -0.04 -16.67
CA LEU A 51 -9.98 -1.13 -17.66
C LEU A 51 -10.15 -2.49 -16.99
N LEU A 52 -9.48 -2.73 -15.87
CA LEU A 52 -9.62 -3.95 -15.08
C LEU A 52 -11.06 -4.15 -14.60
N PHE A 53 -11.69 -3.12 -14.04
CA PHE A 53 -13.06 -3.22 -13.56
C PHE A 53 -14.08 -3.37 -14.70
N VAL A 54 -13.82 -2.75 -15.84
CA VAL A 54 -14.62 -2.98 -17.06
C VAL A 54 -14.47 -4.42 -17.54
N MET A 55 -13.28 -5.01 -17.46
CA MET A 55 -13.05 -6.42 -17.77
C MET A 55 -13.84 -7.35 -16.81
N TYR A 56 -13.81 -7.08 -15.52
CA TYR A 56 -14.61 -7.84 -14.54
C TYR A 56 -16.12 -7.70 -14.79
N ALA A 57 -16.59 -6.50 -15.12
CA ALA A 57 -17.97 -6.27 -15.47
C ALA A 57 -18.38 -7.01 -16.76
N ALA A 58 -17.50 -7.05 -17.76
CA ALA A 58 -17.72 -7.81 -18.99
C ALA A 58 -17.83 -9.31 -18.72
N LEU A 59 -16.93 -9.86 -17.90
CA LEU A 59 -16.95 -11.26 -17.48
C LEU A 59 -18.23 -11.60 -16.70
N ALA A 60 -18.55 -10.80 -15.68
CA ALA A 60 -19.77 -10.98 -14.89
C ALA A 60 -21.04 -10.90 -15.74
N THR A 61 -21.10 -9.91 -16.64
CA THR A 61 -22.21 -9.75 -17.59
C THR A 61 -22.34 -10.95 -18.53
N PHE A 62 -21.23 -11.49 -19.01
CA PHE A 62 -21.20 -12.68 -19.87
C PHE A 62 -21.69 -13.92 -19.11
N ILE A 63 -21.22 -14.13 -17.88
CA ILE A 63 -21.67 -15.25 -17.03
C ILE A 63 -23.18 -15.14 -16.78
N LEU A 64 -23.67 -13.97 -16.37
CA LEU A 64 -25.09 -13.73 -16.14
C LEU A 64 -25.92 -13.96 -17.42
N TYR A 65 -25.43 -13.54 -18.57
CA TYR A 65 -26.07 -13.82 -19.85
C TYR A 65 -26.20 -15.32 -20.09
N LEU A 66 -25.16 -16.10 -19.90
CA LEU A 66 -25.18 -17.57 -20.08
C LEU A 66 -26.19 -18.25 -19.14
N LEU A 67 -26.24 -17.80 -17.88
CA LEU A 67 -27.14 -18.35 -16.86
C LEU A 67 -28.60 -18.01 -17.14
N LEU A 68 -28.89 -16.76 -17.53
CA LEU A 68 -30.25 -16.23 -17.64
C LEU A 68 -30.89 -16.38 -19.02
N ARG A 69 -30.11 -16.61 -20.08
CA ARG A 69 -30.62 -16.68 -21.47
C ARG A 69 -31.66 -17.78 -21.74
N ARG A 70 -31.75 -18.79 -20.85
CA ARG A 70 -32.74 -19.85 -20.94
C ARG A 70 -34.06 -19.48 -20.24
N PHE A 71 -34.03 -18.51 -19.35
CA PHE A 71 -35.16 -18.11 -18.53
C PHE A 71 -35.77 -16.75 -18.93
N MET A 72 -35.05 -15.95 -19.68
CA MET A 72 -35.49 -14.61 -20.07
C MET A 72 -35.45 -14.41 -21.58
N ALA A 73 -36.41 -13.68 -22.10
CA ALA A 73 -36.40 -13.25 -23.50
C ALA A 73 -35.18 -12.33 -23.77
N ARG A 74 -34.64 -12.41 -24.99
CA ARG A 74 -33.37 -11.74 -25.38
C ARG A 74 -33.39 -10.22 -25.15
N GLN A 75 -34.51 -9.54 -25.45
CA GLN A 75 -34.58 -8.08 -25.33
C GLN A 75 -34.56 -7.59 -23.87
N PRO A 76 -35.45 -8.08 -22.95
CA PRO A 76 -35.38 -7.65 -21.55
C PRO A 76 -34.05 -8.02 -20.90
N LEU A 77 -33.52 -9.24 -21.15
CA LEU A 77 -32.22 -9.64 -20.65
C LEU A 77 -31.12 -8.69 -21.09
N SER A 78 -31.07 -8.33 -22.37
CA SER A 78 -30.06 -7.40 -22.90
C SER A 78 -30.16 -5.99 -22.26
N ARG A 79 -31.38 -5.51 -21.98
CA ARG A 79 -31.59 -4.21 -21.30
C ARG A 79 -31.08 -4.26 -19.86
N SER A 80 -31.47 -5.31 -19.12
CA SER A 80 -31.04 -5.49 -17.75
C SER A 80 -29.52 -5.58 -17.61
N LEU A 81 -28.85 -6.36 -18.47
CA LEU A 81 -27.40 -6.50 -18.47
C LEU A 81 -26.66 -5.21 -18.86
N ARG A 82 -27.25 -4.37 -19.72
CA ARG A 82 -26.70 -3.05 -20.06
C ARG A 82 -26.77 -2.06 -18.89
N LEU A 83 -27.76 -2.19 -18.03
CA LEU A 83 -27.84 -1.42 -16.79
C LEU A 83 -26.90 -1.99 -15.73
N PHE A 84 -26.83 -3.33 -15.61
CA PHE A 84 -25.98 -4.02 -14.65
C PHE A 84 -24.49 -3.67 -14.83
N ALA A 85 -23.97 -3.70 -16.07
CA ALA A 85 -22.53 -3.53 -16.29
C ALA A 85 -21.96 -2.20 -15.75
N PRO A 86 -22.52 -1.01 -16.05
CA PRO A 86 -22.00 0.24 -15.50
C PRO A 86 -22.24 0.37 -13.99
N LEU A 87 -23.35 -0.14 -13.46
CA LEU A 87 -23.60 -0.15 -12.02
C LEU A 87 -22.60 -1.04 -11.29
N PHE A 88 -22.24 -2.17 -11.88
CA PHE A 88 -21.21 -3.06 -11.31
C PHE A 88 -19.84 -2.38 -11.30
N VAL A 89 -19.43 -1.69 -12.38
CA VAL A 89 -18.18 -0.90 -12.39
C VAL A 89 -18.23 0.21 -11.33
N ALA A 90 -19.32 0.97 -11.25
CA ALA A 90 -19.48 2.01 -10.24
C ALA A 90 -19.41 1.45 -8.82
N GLY A 91 -20.05 0.29 -8.59
CA GLY A 91 -19.97 -0.43 -7.31
C GLY A 91 -18.54 -0.85 -6.95
N LEU A 92 -17.79 -1.42 -7.91
CA LEU A 92 -16.40 -1.79 -7.69
C LEU A 92 -15.51 -0.57 -7.39
N LEU A 93 -15.69 0.53 -8.13
CA LEU A 93 -14.96 1.78 -7.88
C LEU A 93 -15.29 2.34 -6.49
N GLY A 94 -16.57 2.44 -6.15
CA GLY A 94 -17.01 2.93 -4.83
C GLY A 94 -16.49 2.05 -3.69
N PHE A 95 -16.56 0.72 -3.83
CA PHE A 95 -16.04 -0.23 -2.85
C PHE A 95 -14.52 -0.15 -2.72
N GLY A 96 -13.79 -0.04 -3.85
CA GLY A 96 -12.34 0.13 -3.84
C GLY A 96 -11.93 1.42 -3.16
N MET A 97 -12.60 2.54 -3.45
CA MET A 97 -12.36 3.82 -2.77
C MET A 97 -12.66 3.73 -1.26
N TYR A 98 -13.77 3.12 -0.88
CA TYR A 98 -14.11 2.93 0.53
C TYR A 98 -13.00 2.16 1.25
N ASN A 99 -12.54 1.04 0.70
CA ASN A 99 -11.48 0.22 1.30
C ASN A 99 -10.14 0.98 1.37
N ALA A 100 -9.78 1.72 0.32
CA ALA A 100 -8.52 2.48 0.29
C ALA A 100 -8.45 3.57 1.37
N TYR A 101 -9.60 4.18 1.73
CA TYR A 101 -9.65 5.27 2.71
C TYR A 101 -10.22 4.87 4.07
N THR A 102 -10.49 3.59 4.29
CA THR A 102 -11.03 3.07 5.56
C THR A 102 -10.08 2.04 6.16
N PRO A 103 -9.11 2.47 6.98
CA PRO A 103 -8.20 1.54 7.64
C PRO A 103 -8.95 0.65 8.62
N VAL A 104 -8.54 -0.62 8.69
CA VAL A 104 -9.08 -1.62 9.61
C VAL A 104 -7.98 -2.04 10.57
N VAL A 105 -8.24 -1.91 11.86
CA VAL A 105 -7.33 -2.39 12.90
C VAL A 105 -7.42 -3.91 12.98
N ARG A 106 -6.26 -4.56 12.99
CA ARG A 106 -6.14 -6.01 13.17
C ARG A 106 -5.28 -6.29 14.40
N HIS A 107 -5.83 -7.01 15.36
CA HIS A 107 -5.11 -7.40 16.56
C HIS A 107 -4.51 -8.79 16.38
N GLN A 108 -3.23 -8.92 16.69
CA GLN A 108 -2.53 -10.21 16.74
C GLN A 108 -1.72 -10.29 18.02
N THR A 109 -1.75 -11.43 18.68
CA THR A 109 -0.95 -11.70 19.88
C THR A 109 0.15 -12.67 19.53
N VAL A 110 1.40 -12.27 19.80
CA VAL A 110 2.59 -13.10 19.62
C VAL A 110 3.15 -13.41 20.99
N PHE A 111 3.35 -14.69 21.28
CA PHE A 111 4.00 -15.15 22.51
C PHE A 111 5.48 -15.39 22.23
N ILE A 112 6.34 -14.75 22.99
CA ILE A 112 7.81 -14.92 22.93
C ILE A 112 8.32 -15.55 24.21
N ASN A 113 9.33 -16.41 24.10
CA ASN A 113 9.92 -17.08 25.25
C ASN A 113 11.10 -16.28 25.83
N LYS A 114 10.86 -14.99 26.12
CA LYS A 114 11.84 -14.09 26.72
C LYS A 114 11.20 -13.28 27.83
N LYS A 115 11.99 -12.89 28.83
CA LYS A 115 11.47 -12.15 29.98
C LYS A 115 11.08 -10.73 29.57
N MET A 116 9.87 -10.36 29.92
CA MET A 116 9.34 -8.99 29.80
C MET A 116 8.60 -8.63 31.10
N ASP A 117 8.69 -7.38 31.53
CA ASP A 117 8.01 -6.92 32.74
C ASP A 117 6.48 -6.82 32.53
N LYS A 118 6.06 -6.47 31.32
CA LYS A 118 4.66 -6.36 30.91
C LYS A 118 4.50 -6.68 29.42
N PRO A 119 3.30 -7.09 28.97
CA PRO A 119 3.00 -7.17 27.56
C PRO A 119 3.22 -5.83 26.87
N LEU A 120 3.81 -5.86 25.67
CA LEU A 120 4.07 -4.68 24.85
C LEU A 120 3.04 -4.58 23.74
N ARG A 121 2.37 -3.43 23.64
CA ARG A 121 1.42 -3.15 22.57
C ARG A 121 2.10 -2.33 21.47
N ILE A 122 2.29 -2.95 20.31
CA ILE A 122 3.00 -2.35 19.19
C ILE A 122 1.99 -2.00 18.09
N GLY A 123 1.95 -0.74 17.69
CA GLY A 123 1.27 -0.29 16.49
C GLY A 123 2.17 -0.49 15.27
N VAL A 124 1.69 -1.18 14.24
CA VAL A 124 2.44 -1.37 13.00
C VAL A 124 1.65 -0.77 11.85
N ALA A 125 2.28 0.09 11.05
CA ALA A 125 1.73 0.61 9.82
C ALA A 125 2.85 0.76 8.78
N SER A 126 2.66 0.24 7.58
CA SER A 126 3.62 0.27 6.48
C SER A 126 2.98 0.82 5.22
N ASP A 127 3.80 1.14 4.23
CA ASP A 127 3.34 1.51 2.88
C ASP A 127 2.35 2.69 2.93
N LEU A 128 2.70 3.74 3.68
CA LEU A 128 1.86 4.92 3.81
C LEU A 128 1.80 5.72 2.50
N HIS A 129 2.88 5.67 1.70
CA HIS A 129 2.99 6.38 0.42
C HIS A 129 2.47 7.81 0.51
N LEU A 130 2.98 8.56 1.52
CA LEU A 130 2.60 9.95 1.71
C LEU A 130 2.86 10.76 0.44
N GLY A 131 1.79 11.22 -0.15
CA GLY A 131 1.78 11.82 -1.46
C GLY A 131 0.48 12.59 -1.71
N ILE A 132 0.12 12.81 -2.96
CA ILE A 132 -1.10 13.58 -3.29
C ILE A 132 -2.39 12.82 -2.92
N LEU A 133 -2.39 11.49 -2.95
CA LEU A 133 -3.59 10.68 -2.67
C LEU A 133 -3.72 10.31 -1.19
N PHE A 134 -2.58 10.22 -0.49
CA PHE A 134 -2.51 9.84 0.90
C PHE A 134 -1.73 10.92 1.66
N GLY A 135 -2.38 11.71 2.47
CA GLY A 135 -1.79 12.92 3.05
C GLY A 135 -2.21 13.19 4.49
N ALA A 136 -2.31 14.45 4.84
CA ALA A 136 -2.54 14.94 6.21
C ALA A 136 -3.73 14.28 6.92
N ARG A 137 -4.86 14.09 6.23
CA ARG A 137 -6.07 13.46 6.83
C ARG A 137 -5.83 12.02 7.24
N GLN A 138 -5.08 11.27 6.44
CA GLN A 138 -4.76 9.88 6.70
C GLN A 138 -3.74 9.74 7.83
N LEU A 139 -2.79 10.68 7.93
CA LEU A 139 -1.87 10.78 9.07
C LEU A 139 -2.62 11.08 10.37
N ASP A 140 -3.55 12.04 10.37
CA ASP A 140 -4.37 12.32 11.55
C ASP A 140 -5.18 11.08 11.95
N LYS A 141 -5.78 10.38 10.99
CA LYS A 141 -6.55 9.15 11.25
C LYS A 141 -5.66 8.03 11.81
N LEU A 142 -4.45 7.84 11.25
CA LEU A 142 -3.47 6.88 11.78
C LEU A 142 -3.11 7.22 13.23
N THR A 143 -2.83 8.49 13.50
CA THR A 143 -2.53 8.99 14.85
C THR A 143 -3.66 8.71 15.83
N ASP A 144 -4.91 8.99 15.43
CA ASP A 144 -6.08 8.75 16.27
C ASP A 144 -6.26 7.26 16.56
N ILE A 145 -6.05 6.39 15.57
CA ILE A 145 -6.08 4.93 15.76
C ILE A 145 -5.00 4.50 16.76
N MET A 146 -3.74 4.92 16.59
CA MET A 146 -2.64 4.55 17.47
C MET A 146 -2.89 5.01 18.93
N LYS A 147 -3.49 6.19 19.11
CA LYS A 147 -3.92 6.70 20.43
C LYS A 147 -5.06 5.89 21.04
N GLN A 148 -6.09 5.58 20.24
CA GLN A 148 -7.24 4.77 20.70
C GLN A 148 -6.80 3.37 21.12
N GLU A 149 -5.87 2.79 20.38
CA GLU A 149 -5.30 1.48 20.67
C GLU A 149 -4.29 1.51 21.84
N GLN A 150 -3.94 2.68 22.34
CA GLN A 150 -3.00 2.86 23.46
C GLN A 150 -1.68 2.09 23.23
N VAL A 151 -1.10 2.22 22.05
CA VAL A 151 0.14 1.55 21.69
C VAL A 151 1.31 2.10 22.50
N ASP A 152 2.19 1.21 22.99
CA ASP A 152 3.42 1.60 23.69
C ASP A 152 4.50 2.10 22.71
N MET A 153 4.53 1.54 21.52
CA MET A 153 5.52 1.81 20.46
C MET A 153 4.86 1.77 19.08
N VAL A 154 5.36 2.56 18.14
CA VAL A 154 4.93 2.51 16.73
C VAL A 154 6.10 2.09 15.86
N LEU A 155 5.88 1.10 14.98
CA LEU A 155 6.83 0.63 13.97
C LEU A 155 6.28 0.90 12.57
N LEU A 156 7.09 1.54 11.75
CA LEU A 156 6.76 1.93 10.37
C LEU A 156 7.78 1.28 9.41
N PRO A 157 7.55 0.02 8.98
CA PRO A 157 8.53 -0.71 8.18
C PRO A 157 8.51 -0.33 6.69
N GLY A 158 8.81 0.93 6.35
CA GLY A 158 9.14 1.40 5.00
C GLY A 158 7.96 1.89 4.14
N ASP A 159 8.33 2.44 2.99
CA ASP A 159 7.47 3.10 2.00
C ASP A 159 6.58 4.17 2.64
N LEU A 160 7.24 5.10 3.34
CA LEU A 160 6.57 6.18 4.05
C LEU A 160 6.21 7.34 3.12
N MET A 161 7.05 7.64 2.14
CA MET A 161 6.79 8.66 1.11
C MET A 161 6.76 8.04 -0.28
N ASP A 162 6.13 8.76 -1.22
CA ASP A 162 5.93 8.30 -2.60
C ASP A 162 7.04 8.86 -3.50
N ASP A 163 8.23 8.22 -3.49
CA ASP A 163 9.46 8.51 -4.26
C ASP A 163 10.16 9.83 -3.92
N THR A 164 9.44 10.88 -3.51
CA THR A 164 10.00 12.22 -3.22
C THR A 164 9.33 12.89 -2.04
N VAL A 165 10.00 13.87 -1.45
CA VAL A 165 9.44 14.72 -0.38
C VAL A 165 8.48 15.80 -0.89
N ASP A 166 8.35 15.99 -2.20
CA ASP A 166 7.71 17.18 -2.76
C ASP A 166 6.23 17.31 -2.37
N ALA A 167 5.47 16.21 -2.44
CA ALA A 167 4.07 16.21 -2.01
C ALA A 167 3.94 16.42 -0.49
N TYR A 168 4.82 15.78 0.29
CA TYR A 168 4.85 15.90 1.75
C TYR A 168 5.07 17.36 2.18
N LEU A 169 6.03 18.05 1.56
CA LEU A 169 6.32 19.46 1.83
C LEU A 169 5.21 20.38 1.32
N LYS A 170 4.73 20.17 0.09
CA LYS A 170 3.68 20.99 -0.53
C LYS A 170 2.38 20.96 0.25
N GLU A 171 1.99 19.80 0.74
CA GLU A 171 0.76 19.60 1.53
C GLU A 171 0.98 19.86 3.03
N ASN A 172 2.16 20.34 3.43
CA ASN A 172 2.52 20.64 4.82
C ASN A 172 2.18 19.48 5.78
N MET A 173 2.62 18.27 5.44
CA MET A 173 2.27 17.07 6.22
C MET A 173 3.05 16.92 7.52
N LYS A 174 4.17 17.62 7.68
CA LYS A 174 5.04 17.51 8.86
C LYS A 174 4.31 17.71 10.19
N PRO A 175 3.48 18.75 10.40
CA PRO A 175 2.74 18.92 11.65
C PRO A 175 1.78 17.77 11.96
N HIS A 176 1.28 17.09 10.93
CA HIS A 176 0.41 15.92 11.08
C HIS A 176 1.20 14.69 11.49
N LEU A 177 2.36 14.45 10.86
CA LEU A 177 3.25 13.35 11.23
C LEU A 177 3.82 13.51 12.65
N GLN A 178 4.11 14.74 13.09
CA GLN A 178 4.57 15.06 14.45
C GLN A 178 3.56 14.69 15.55
N LYS A 179 2.27 14.58 15.22
CA LYS A 179 1.24 14.13 16.17
C LYS A 179 1.31 12.63 16.47
N LEU A 180 1.93 11.86 15.57
CA LEU A 180 2.12 10.42 15.74
C LEU A 180 3.22 10.20 16.79
N THR A 181 2.79 9.86 17.99
CA THR A 181 3.67 9.65 19.15
C THR A 181 3.27 8.39 19.91
N ALA A 182 4.22 7.78 20.57
CA ALA A 182 3.99 6.67 21.51
C ALA A 182 4.96 6.76 22.68
N PRO A 183 4.63 6.21 23.87
CA PRO A 183 5.48 6.30 25.06
C PRO A 183 6.93 5.81 24.87
N MET A 184 7.12 4.77 24.05
CA MET A 184 8.44 4.21 23.73
C MET A 184 8.99 4.74 22.40
N GLY A 185 8.30 5.66 21.72
CA GLY A 185 8.74 6.27 20.48
C GLY A 185 8.12 5.70 19.23
N VAL A 186 8.47 6.33 18.10
CA VAL A 186 8.05 5.96 16.74
C VAL A 186 9.30 5.65 15.92
N TYR A 187 9.38 4.46 15.40
CA TYR A 187 10.54 3.93 14.66
C TYR A 187 10.18 3.59 13.24
N ALA A 188 11.06 3.89 12.32
CA ALA A 188 10.87 3.65 10.90
C ALA A 188 12.09 3.00 10.26
N THR A 189 11.87 2.24 9.20
CA THR A 189 12.88 1.92 8.19
C THR A 189 12.47 2.55 6.86
N LEU A 190 13.36 2.60 5.89
CA LEU A 190 13.05 3.09 4.56
C LEU A 190 12.78 1.92 3.62
N GLY A 191 11.71 2.00 2.84
CA GLY A 191 11.38 1.05 1.80
C GLY A 191 11.93 1.45 0.43
N ASN A 192 11.53 0.73 -0.62
CA ASN A 192 12.05 0.98 -1.96
C ASN A 192 11.60 2.33 -2.53
N HIS A 193 10.39 2.80 -2.25
CA HIS A 193 9.92 4.12 -2.68
C HIS A 193 10.65 5.25 -1.95
N ASP A 194 11.00 5.05 -0.69
CA ASP A 194 11.82 6.01 0.06
C ASP A 194 13.27 6.03 -0.46
N TRP A 195 13.74 4.96 -1.13
CA TRP A 195 15.11 4.82 -1.61
C TRP A 195 15.36 5.43 -2.99
N PHE A 196 14.40 5.34 -3.91
CA PHE A 196 14.63 5.55 -5.35
C PHE A 196 15.20 6.93 -5.73
N ARG A 197 14.71 8.03 -5.19
CA ARG A 197 15.08 9.37 -5.68
C ARG A 197 15.59 10.30 -4.59
N ASP A 198 15.03 10.26 -3.40
CA ASP A 198 15.20 11.35 -2.44
C ASP A 198 15.49 10.88 -1.00
N GLN A 199 16.09 9.70 -0.87
CA GLN A 199 16.32 8.99 0.40
C GLN A 199 16.81 9.88 1.54
N LYS A 200 17.83 10.71 1.27
CA LYS A 200 18.44 11.56 2.31
C LYS A 200 17.47 12.64 2.81
N ARG A 201 16.69 13.24 1.90
CA ARG A 201 15.70 14.26 2.25
C ARG A 201 14.49 13.61 2.94
N ILE A 202 14.04 12.45 2.46
CA ILE A 202 12.97 11.69 3.11
C ILE A 202 13.37 11.34 4.54
N LYS A 203 14.55 10.76 4.76
CA LYS A 203 15.06 10.46 6.10
C LYS A 203 15.11 11.73 6.96
N HIS A 204 15.65 12.82 6.44
CA HIS A 204 15.74 14.09 7.16
C HIS A 204 14.36 14.60 7.60
N GLU A 205 13.36 14.60 6.72
CA GLU A 205 12.02 15.07 7.05
C GLU A 205 11.29 14.18 8.04
N LEU A 206 11.49 12.86 7.97
CA LEU A 206 10.95 11.92 8.96
C LEU A 206 11.56 12.16 10.35
N GLU A 207 12.90 12.31 10.43
CA GLU A 207 13.60 12.60 11.67
C GLU A 207 13.22 14.01 12.21
N ALA A 208 13.07 15.00 11.34
CA ALA A 208 12.60 16.34 11.71
C ALA A 208 11.11 16.36 12.15
N ALA A 209 10.36 15.32 11.85
CA ALA A 209 9.01 15.09 12.37
C ALA A 209 9.00 14.31 13.69
N GLY A 210 10.16 13.89 14.22
CA GLY A 210 10.29 13.21 15.51
C GLY A 210 10.34 11.67 15.43
N LEU A 211 10.47 11.10 14.23
CA LEU A 211 10.67 9.67 14.07
C LEU A 211 12.15 9.30 14.23
N THR A 212 12.41 8.11 14.73
CA THR A 212 13.75 7.50 14.70
C THR A 212 13.86 6.57 13.49
N VAL A 213 14.68 6.96 12.49
CA VAL A 213 14.86 6.16 11.27
C VAL A 213 16.07 5.26 11.41
N LEU A 214 15.83 3.95 11.48
CA LEU A 214 16.84 2.92 11.57
C LEU A 214 17.25 2.43 10.17
N ALA A 215 18.49 2.71 9.79
CA ALA A 215 19.06 2.31 8.50
C ALA A 215 20.29 1.43 8.76
N ASN A 216 20.10 0.12 8.74
CA ASN A 216 21.10 -0.90 9.11
C ASN A 216 21.65 -0.68 10.54
N GLN A 217 20.74 -0.45 11.48
CA GLN A 217 21.07 -0.11 12.85
C GLN A 217 20.30 -0.98 13.83
N VAL A 218 20.90 -1.16 14.99
CA VAL A 218 20.28 -1.81 16.15
C VAL A 218 20.18 -0.80 17.29
N LEU A 219 19.04 -0.75 17.94
CA LEU A 219 18.76 0.15 19.05
C LEU A 219 18.06 -0.61 20.18
N GLU A 220 18.58 -0.50 21.39
CA GLU A 220 17.87 -0.98 22.58
C GLU A 220 16.94 0.10 23.11
N VAL A 221 15.67 -0.25 23.30
CA VAL A 221 14.63 0.66 23.80
C VAL A 221 13.86 -0.05 24.90
N ASN A 222 14.04 0.41 26.14
CA ASN A 222 13.30 -0.11 27.32
C ASN A 222 13.31 -1.65 27.39
N GLY A 223 14.46 -2.27 27.17
CA GLY A 223 14.63 -3.72 27.24
C GLY A 223 14.12 -4.49 25.99
N VAL A 224 13.90 -3.81 24.87
CA VAL A 224 13.59 -4.42 23.58
C VAL A 224 14.67 -4.02 22.58
N LEU A 225 15.15 -4.96 21.80
CA LEU A 225 16.14 -4.76 20.76
C LEU A 225 15.44 -4.54 19.41
N LEU A 226 15.48 -3.32 18.90
CA LEU A 226 14.95 -2.97 17.58
C LEU A 226 16.06 -3.09 16.54
N VAL A 227 15.81 -3.85 15.49
CA VAL A 227 16.73 -4.02 14.35
C VAL A 227 16.05 -3.41 13.13
N GLY A 228 16.60 -2.35 12.57
CA GLY A 228 16.10 -1.72 11.34
C GLY A 228 17.05 -1.95 10.18
N ARG A 229 16.55 -2.58 9.11
CA ARG A 229 17.32 -2.83 7.88
C ARG A 229 16.91 -1.86 6.78
N SER A 230 17.89 -1.40 6.00
CA SER A 230 17.63 -0.71 4.73
C SER A 230 16.96 -1.65 3.73
N ASP A 231 16.28 -1.13 2.70
CA ASP A 231 15.67 -1.93 1.63
C ASP A 231 16.70 -2.76 0.85
N ASP A 232 16.25 -3.79 0.14
CA ASP A 232 17.06 -4.67 -0.72
C ASP A 232 17.79 -3.94 -1.85
N LEU A 233 17.38 -2.73 -2.19
CA LEU A 233 18.06 -1.86 -3.15
C LEU A 233 19.43 -1.43 -2.64
N ASP A 234 19.67 -1.38 -1.32
CA ASP A 234 20.99 -1.25 -0.75
C ASP A 234 21.74 -2.59 -0.80
N ARG A 235 22.43 -2.84 -1.90
CA ARG A 235 23.22 -4.07 -2.10
C ARG A 235 24.36 -4.24 -1.09
N LYS A 236 24.68 -3.20 -0.31
CA LYS A 236 25.70 -3.24 0.74
C LYS A 236 25.12 -3.41 2.14
N ARG A 237 23.79 -3.54 2.26
CA ARG A 237 23.16 -3.71 3.55
C ARG A 237 23.68 -4.98 4.25
N PRO A 238 24.00 -4.92 5.54
CA PRO A 238 24.40 -6.10 6.29
C PRO A 238 23.24 -7.11 6.39
N SER A 239 23.55 -8.37 6.58
CA SER A 239 22.56 -9.38 6.95
C SER A 239 21.99 -9.09 8.34
N ALA A 240 20.81 -9.63 8.65
CA ALA A 240 20.25 -9.53 10.00
C ALA A 240 21.18 -10.20 11.04
N GLU A 241 21.85 -11.29 10.65
CA GLU A 241 22.85 -11.97 11.48
C GLU A 241 24.00 -11.04 11.85
N GLN A 242 24.58 -10.33 10.87
CA GLN A 242 25.66 -9.37 11.09
C GLN A 242 25.23 -8.22 12.00
N LEU A 243 23.99 -7.75 11.88
CA LEU A 243 23.46 -6.69 12.76
C LEU A 243 23.29 -7.17 14.21
N LEU A 244 23.02 -8.45 14.40
CA LEU A 244 22.85 -9.05 15.72
C LEU A 244 24.16 -9.47 16.38
N GLU A 245 25.29 -9.46 15.66
CA GLU A 245 26.61 -9.77 16.23
C GLU A 245 26.92 -8.86 17.42
N GLY A 246 27.25 -9.46 18.56
CA GLY A 246 27.58 -8.74 19.78
C GLY A 246 26.39 -8.08 20.50
N GLN A 247 25.17 -8.24 20.00
CA GLN A 247 23.97 -7.70 20.65
C GLN A 247 23.43 -8.64 21.74
N ASN A 248 22.74 -8.06 22.72
CA ASN A 248 22.10 -8.83 23.79
C ASN A 248 20.78 -9.46 23.30
N THR A 249 20.87 -10.59 22.59
CA THR A 249 19.70 -11.30 22.07
C THR A 249 18.89 -12.06 23.13
N GLN A 250 19.20 -11.94 24.40
CA GLN A 250 18.33 -12.37 25.50
C GLN A 250 17.12 -11.42 25.67
N LEU A 251 17.23 -10.20 25.19
CA LEU A 251 16.11 -9.27 25.07
C LEU A 251 15.18 -9.68 23.91
N PRO A 252 13.88 -9.30 23.97
CA PRO A 252 13.00 -9.38 22.80
C PRO A 252 13.61 -8.66 21.59
N VAL A 253 13.68 -9.34 20.45
CA VAL A 253 14.26 -8.81 19.21
C VAL A 253 13.17 -8.59 18.17
N LEU A 254 12.97 -7.34 17.79
CA LEU A 254 12.00 -6.92 16.77
C LEU A 254 12.76 -6.45 15.52
N LEU A 255 12.57 -7.13 14.41
CA LEU A 255 13.17 -6.78 13.11
C LEU A 255 12.17 -6.00 12.26
N MET A 256 12.56 -4.82 11.80
CA MET A 256 11.92 -4.08 10.73
C MET A 256 12.70 -4.29 9.43
N ASP A 257 12.12 -4.96 8.46
CA ASP A 257 12.66 -5.15 7.11
C ASP A 257 11.51 -4.94 6.12
N HIS A 258 11.59 -3.89 5.30
CA HIS A 258 10.47 -3.47 4.47
C HIS A 258 9.95 -4.61 3.59
N ARG A 259 10.83 -5.31 2.88
CA ARG A 259 10.43 -6.46 2.07
C ARG A 259 10.42 -7.74 2.90
N PRO A 260 9.37 -8.56 2.80
CA PRO A 260 9.31 -9.85 3.50
C PRO A 260 10.19 -10.91 2.80
N THR A 261 11.46 -10.54 2.55
CA THR A 261 12.47 -11.42 2.00
C THR A 261 13.24 -12.11 3.13
N SER A 262 13.89 -13.22 2.83
CA SER A 262 14.74 -13.95 3.78
C SER A 262 14.06 -14.43 5.06
N ILE A 263 12.72 -14.57 5.08
CA ILE A 263 11.94 -14.97 6.27
C ILE A 263 12.45 -16.28 6.86
N GLU A 264 12.73 -17.29 6.03
CA GLU A 264 13.27 -18.58 6.49
C GLU A 264 14.65 -18.45 7.15
N ALA A 265 15.50 -17.56 6.63
CA ALA A 265 16.81 -17.29 7.22
C ALA A 265 16.64 -16.57 8.57
N HIS A 266 15.77 -15.55 8.61
CA HIS A 266 15.50 -14.79 9.83
C HIS A 266 14.87 -15.65 10.93
N ALA A 267 14.03 -16.63 10.58
CA ALA A 267 13.42 -17.57 11.53
C ALA A 267 14.45 -18.47 12.24
N ARG A 268 15.69 -18.57 11.74
CA ARG A 268 16.79 -19.32 12.36
C ARG A 268 17.66 -18.47 13.28
N LEU A 269 17.42 -17.15 13.28
CA LEU A 269 18.13 -16.18 14.12
C LEU A 269 17.34 -15.92 15.41
N PRO A 270 17.93 -15.32 16.42
CA PRO A 270 17.25 -14.97 17.67
C PRO A 270 16.30 -13.76 17.50
N ILE A 271 15.57 -13.71 16.41
CA ILE A 271 14.55 -12.70 16.08
C ILE A 271 13.19 -13.24 16.52
N ASP A 272 12.49 -12.51 17.39
CA ASP A 272 11.22 -12.94 17.92
C ASP A 272 10.04 -12.51 17.03
N VAL A 273 10.12 -11.31 16.44
CA VAL A 273 9.10 -10.78 15.53
C VAL A 273 9.77 -10.03 14.39
N GLN A 274 9.33 -10.29 13.17
CA GLN A 274 9.63 -9.48 12.00
C GLN A 274 8.37 -8.74 11.56
N VAL A 275 8.49 -7.44 11.30
CA VAL A 275 7.46 -6.62 10.66
C VAL A 275 7.94 -6.14 9.29
N SER A 276 7.08 -6.27 8.31
CA SER A 276 7.36 -5.96 6.90
C SER A 276 6.15 -5.31 6.22
N GLY A 277 6.37 -4.67 5.09
CA GLY A 277 5.38 -4.11 4.19
C GLY A 277 5.50 -4.66 2.76
N HIS A 278 5.53 -3.76 1.78
CA HIS A 278 5.87 -3.99 0.36
C HIS A 278 4.83 -4.75 -0.48
N VAL A 279 4.22 -5.80 0.04
CA VAL A 279 3.35 -6.69 -0.75
C VAL A 279 1.93 -6.17 -0.95
N HIS A 280 1.52 -5.15 -0.20
CA HIS A 280 0.19 -4.52 -0.24
C HIS A 280 -0.98 -5.52 -0.20
N ASN A 281 -0.77 -6.72 0.33
CA ASN A 281 -1.73 -7.82 0.29
C ASN A 281 -2.29 -8.08 -1.12
N GLY A 282 -1.42 -7.97 -2.17
CA GLY A 282 -1.79 -8.10 -3.57
C GLY A 282 -2.57 -6.91 -4.14
N GLN A 283 -2.82 -5.85 -3.34
CA GLN A 283 -3.41 -4.55 -3.68
C GLN A 283 -4.77 -4.60 -4.42
N VAL A 284 -4.94 -5.44 -5.44
CA VAL A 284 -6.17 -5.57 -6.24
C VAL A 284 -6.56 -7.04 -6.36
N ALA A 285 -7.81 -7.37 -5.99
CA ALA A 285 -8.33 -8.72 -6.20
C ALA A 285 -8.33 -9.10 -7.70
N PRO A 286 -7.96 -10.35 -8.09
CA PRO A 286 -7.68 -11.48 -7.21
C PRO A 286 -6.19 -11.64 -6.84
N ALA A 287 -5.31 -10.66 -7.07
CA ALA A 287 -3.89 -10.78 -6.77
C ALA A 287 -3.59 -11.05 -5.28
N ASN A 288 -4.52 -10.71 -4.39
CA ASN A 288 -4.46 -11.06 -2.97
C ASN A 288 -4.68 -12.56 -2.67
N LEU A 289 -5.01 -13.37 -3.69
CA LEU A 289 -5.23 -14.82 -3.56
C LEU A 289 -4.06 -15.64 -4.14
N ILE A 290 -3.09 -14.97 -4.76
CA ILE A 290 -1.89 -15.55 -5.37
C ILE A 290 -0.70 -15.34 -4.45
#